data_644a2a021d88599fe7bf959157373b21
#
_entry.id   644a2a021d88599fe7bf959157373b21
#
_cell.length_a   1.000
_cell.length_b   1.000
_cell.length_c   1.000
_cell.angle_alpha   90.00
_cell.angle_beta   90.00
_cell.angle_gamma   90.00
#
_symmetry.space_group_name_H-M   'P 1'
#
loop_
_entity.id
_entity.type
_entity.pdbx_description
1 polymer ?
#
loop_
_entity_poly.entity_id
_entity_poly.type
_entity_poly.pdbx_seq_one_letter_code
_entity_poly.pdbx_strand_id
1 'polypeptide(L)'
;MPLSIPWVVKLGGSLALSADLPLWLEALAESPVVVVPGGSLFADAVRVAQQHWGFADELAHAMAITAMSQYGQMLQGLCPRLSVAGDPYSLTRLLEGGQSAVWRPDAGAMMDERIKASWDVTSDSLAAWLAEQLGAERLLLIKSTLPPGTCHIQQLVESGLVDREFPELTRGSAREIWLCGPGQHADLRAGLEHPDRFFRRVIPMSASFS
;
A
#
# COMPACT_ATOMS: atom_id res chain seq x y z
N MET A 1 4.78 -17.15 -21.63
CA MET A 1 5.22 -17.26 -20.23
C MET A 1 3.99 -17.06 -19.34
N PRO A 2 3.76 -17.83 -18.28
CA PRO A 2 2.72 -17.51 -17.34
C PRO A 2 3.02 -16.10 -16.80
N LEU A 3 2.01 -15.23 -16.80
CA LEU A 3 2.09 -13.89 -16.23
C LEU A 3 2.54 -14.06 -14.76
N SER A 4 3.67 -13.50 -14.40
CA SER A 4 4.08 -13.46 -13.00
C SER A 4 3.01 -12.68 -12.25
N ILE A 5 2.44 -13.28 -11.23
CA ILE A 5 1.40 -12.69 -10.42
C ILE A 5 1.95 -11.38 -9.83
N PRO A 6 1.26 -10.24 -10.05
CA PRO A 6 1.82 -8.96 -9.71
C PRO A 6 1.99 -8.82 -8.19
N TRP A 7 3.10 -8.22 -7.78
CA TRP A 7 3.23 -7.71 -6.42
C TRP A 7 2.47 -6.39 -6.31
N VAL A 8 1.68 -6.26 -5.25
CA VAL A 8 1.23 -4.95 -4.78
C VAL A 8 2.17 -4.49 -3.68
N VAL A 9 2.72 -3.30 -3.84
CA VAL A 9 3.70 -2.73 -2.92
C VAL A 9 3.14 -1.43 -2.35
N LYS A 10 2.79 -1.42 -1.08
CA LYS A 10 2.36 -0.20 -0.39
C LYS A 10 3.60 0.59 0.07
N LEU A 11 3.74 1.81 -0.41
CA LEU A 11 4.76 2.75 0.02
C LEU A 11 4.23 3.66 1.12
N GLY A 12 4.77 3.53 2.34
CA GLY A 12 4.29 4.27 3.51
C GLY A 12 4.31 5.79 3.31
N GLY A 13 3.23 6.47 3.71
CA GLY A 13 3.13 7.94 3.60
C GLY A 13 4.18 8.68 4.44
N SER A 14 4.64 8.08 5.55
CA SER A 14 5.72 8.61 6.39
C SER A 14 7.09 8.68 5.68
N LEU A 15 7.24 7.99 4.54
CA LEU A 15 8.46 8.07 3.73
C LEU A 15 8.48 9.29 2.80
N ALA A 16 7.40 10.05 2.70
CA ALA A 16 7.29 11.18 1.75
C ALA A 16 8.37 12.25 1.91
N LEU A 17 8.88 12.42 3.12
CA LEU A 17 9.96 13.37 3.44
C LEU A 17 11.27 12.65 3.82
N SER A 18 11.36 11.34 3.62
CA SER A 18 12.57 10.58 3.88
C SER A 18 13.63 10.83 2.81
N ALA A 19 14.89 10.93 3.21
CA ALA A 19 16.02 10.96 2.28
C ALA A 19 16.12 9.68 1.43
N ASP A 20 15.56 8.57 1.91
CA ASP A 20 15.56 7.28 1.20
C ASP A 20 14.48 7.18 0.12
N LEU A 21 13.54 8.14 0.05
CA LEU A 21 12.44 8.07 -0.91
C LEU A 21 12.93 7.91 -2.37
N PRO A 22 13.90 8.68 -2.86
CA PRO A 22 14.41 8.49 -4.23
C PRO A 22 14.97 7.09 -4.46
N LEU A 23 15.66 6.50 -3.47
CA LEU A 23 16.22 5.15 -3.56
C LEU A 23 15.13 4.08 -3.65
N TRP A 24 14.04 4.23 -2.88
CA TRP A 24 12.86 3.38 -3.00
C TRP A 24 12.21 3.49 -4.37
N LEU A 25 12.07 4.70 -4.93
CA LEU A 25 11.45 4.91 -6.24
C LEU A 25 12.28 4.28 -7.35
N GLU A 26 13.61 4.40 -7.31
CA GLU A 26 14.51 3.75 -8.24
C GLU A 26 14.35 2.22 -8.20
N ALA A 27 14.39 1.64 -7.01
CA ALA A 27 14.24 0.19 -6.82
C ALA A 27 12.86 -0.32 -7.29
N LEU A 28 11.79 0.44 -7.01
CA LEU A 28 10.42 0.12 -7.46
C LEU A 28 10.28 0.21 -8.98
N ALA A 29 10.96 1.15 -9.63
CA ALA A 29 10.91 1.31 -11.09
C ALA A 29 11.65 0.20 -11.85
N GLU A 30 12.53 -0.54 -11.19
CA GLU A 30 13.28 -1.67 -11.77
C GLU A 30 12.54 -3.01 -11.71
N SER A 31 11.41 -3.05 -11.03
CA SER A 31 10.65 -4.28 -10.81
C SER A 31 9.17 -4.08 -11.15
N PRO A 32 8.57 -4.87 -12.06
CA PRO A 32 7.17 -4.68 -12.44
C PRO A 32 6.24 -4.97 -11.24
N VAL A 33 5.84 -3.90 -10.54
CA VAL A 33 4.98 -3.91 -9.36
C VAL A 33 3.91 -2.83 -9.44
N VAL A 34 2.80 -3.01 -8.72
CA VAL A 34 1.84 -1.93 -8.47
C VAL A 34 2.18 -1.25 -7.15
N VAL A 35 2.51 0.03 -7.21
CA VAL A 35 2.81 0.86 -6.05
C VAL A 35 1.53 1.52 -5.55
N VAL A 36 1.17 1.27 -4.30
CA VAL A 36 0.08 1.96 -3.59
C VAL A 36 0.67 3.07 -2.74
N PRO A 37 0.44 4.34 -3.09
CA PRO A 37 0.95 5.46 -2.29
C PRO A 37 0.20 5.55 -0.96
N GLY A 38 0.90 5.92 0.12
CA GLY A 38 0.28 6.30 1.39
C GLY A 38 -0.43 7.66 1.30
N GLY A 39 -1.06 8.06 2.40
CA GLY A 39 -1.70 9.39 2.48
C GLY A 39 -0.72 10.56 2.58
N SER A 40 0.47 10.32 3.17
CA SER A 40 1.53 11.30 3.38
C SER A 40 1.07 12.58 4.09
N LEU A 41 1.85 13.64 4.02
CA LEU A 41 1.49 14.97 4.52
C LEU A 41 0.18 15.53 3.93
N PHE A 42 -0.23 15.06 2.75
CA PHE A 42 -1.47 15.50 2.13
C PHE A 42 -2.71 15.00 2.89
N ALA A 43 -2.72 13.74 3.32
CA ALA A 43 -3.80 13.21 4.16
C ALA A 43 -3.75 13.77 5.59
N ASP A 44 -2.55 14.08 6.12
CA ASP A 44 -2.42 14.75 7.41
C ASP A 44 -3.07 16.15 7.39
N ALA A 45 -2.94 16.87 6.28
CA ALA A 45 -3.63 18.16 6.09
C ALA A 45 -5.16 17.99 6.10
N VAL A 46 -5.70 16.92 5.50
CA VAL A 46 -7.14 16.60 5.57
C VAL A 46 -7.56 16.35 7.02
N ARG A 47 -6.78 15.57 7.77
CA ARG A 47 -7.07 15.27 9.19
C ARG A 47 -7.11 16.53 10.04
N VAL A 48 -6.14 17.42 9.85
CA VAL A 48 -6.10 18.73 10.54
C VAL A 48 -7.31 19.57 10.18
N ALA A 49 -7.67 19.65 8.90
CA ALA A 49 -8.84 20.37 8.44
C ALA A 49 -10.14 19.81 9.03
N GLN A 50 -10.30 18.47 9.07
CA GLN A 50 -11.47 17.85 9.67
C GLN A 50 -11.56 18.12 11.16
N GLN A 51 -10.45 18.02 11.90
CA GLN A 51 -10.42 18.34 13.34
C GLN A 51 -10.84 19.78 13.61
N HIS A 52 -10.49 20.71 12.73
CA HIS A 52 -10.83 22.11 12.89
C HIS A 52 -12.28 22.44 12.51
N TRP A 53 -12.77 21.88 11.38
CA TRP A 53 -14.06 22.24 10.80
C TRP A 53 -15.20 21.27 11.10
N GLY A 54 -14.89 20.06 11.56
CA GLY A 54 -15.88 19.05 11.97
C GLY A 54 -16.73 18.49 10.84
N PHE A 55 -16.22 18.44 9.60
CA PHE A 55 -16.97 17.82 8.50
C PHE A 55 -16.98 16.29 8.63
N ALA A 56 -17.96 15.67 7.98
CA ALA A 56 -18.26 14.24 8.10
C ALA A 56 -17.10 13.34 7.64
N ASP A 57 -17.04 12.12 8.20
CA ASP A 57 -15.99 11.13 7.91
C ASP A 57 -15.98 10.70 6.44
N GLU A 58 -17.15 10.63 5.80
CA GLU A 58 -17.27 10.31 4.38
C GLU A 58 -16.52 11.30 3.50
N LEU A 59 -16.65 12.59 3.81
CA LEU A 59 -15.92 13.65 3.09
C LEU A 59 -14.42 13.58 3.40
N ALA A 60 -14.04 13.39 4.66
CA ALA A 60 -12.65 13.26 5.05
C ALA A 60 -11.98 12.06 4.37
N HIS A 61 -12.67 10.92 4.30
CA HIS A 61 -12.19 9.72 3.64
C HIS A 61 -11.99 9.94 2.13
N ALA A 62 -12.96 10.53 1.44
CA ALA A 62 -12.83 10.88 0.02
C ALA A 62 -11.66 11.83 -0.25
N MET A 63 -11.47 12.84 0.62
CA MET A 63 -10.33 13.76 0.55
C MET A 63 -9.00 13.04 0.82
N ALA A 64 -8.95 12.09 1.77
CA ALA A 64 -7.76 11.30 2.06
C ALA A 64 -7.36 10.39 0.89
N ILE A 65 -8.32 9.82 0.17
CA ILE A 65 -8.08 9.07 -1.07
C ILE A 65 -7.53 9.99 -2.16
N THR A 66 -8.07 11.20 -2.30
CA THR A 66 -7.52 12.23 -3.21
C THR A 66 -6.08 12.61 -2.83
N ALA A 67 -5.79 12.69 -1.53
CA ALA A 67 -4.44 12.93 -1.02
C ALA A 67 -3.45 11.81 -1.42
N MET A 68 -3.89 10.55 -1.40
CA MET A 68 -3.08 9.43 -1.94
C MET A 68 -2.80 9.62 -3.43
N SER A 69 -3.78 10.08 -4.22
CA SER A 69 -3.60 10.38 -5.64
C SER A 69 -2.60 11.52 -5.87
N GLN A 70 -2.62 12.56 -5.06
CA GLN A 70 -1.64 13.66 -5.10
C GLN A 70 -0.23 13.15 -4.78
N TYR A 71 -0.10 12.31 -3.75
CA TYR A 71 1.19 11.70 -3.42
C TYR A 71 1.68 10.80 -4.57
N GLY A 72 0.80 10.00 -5.17
CA GLY A 72 1.13 9.19 -6.35
C GLY A 72 1.66 10.02 -7.52
N GLN A 73 1.07 11.19 -7.80
CA GLN A 73 1.57 12.12 -8.80
C GLN A 73 2.96 12.67 -8.45
N MET A 74 3.21 12.99 -7.18
CA MET A 74 4.52 13.41 -6.70
C MET A 74 5.57 12.30 -6.90
N LEU A 75 5.23 11.04 -6.58
CA LEU A 75 6.13 9.91 -6.79
C LEU A 75 6.52 9.75 -8.26
N GLN A 76 5.56 9.85 -9.18
CA GLN A 76 5.82 9.81 -10.63
C GLN A 76 6.65 11.02 -11.09
N GLY A 77 6.40 12.21 -10.55
CA GLY A 77 7.21 13.40 -10.84
C GLY A 77 8.67 13.25 -10.40
N LEU A 78 8.92 12.57 -9.27
CA LEU A 78 10.26 12.27 -8.77
C LEU A 78 10.95 11.13 -9.54
N CYS A 79 10.19 10.16 -10.05
CA CYS A 79 10.71 9.05 -10.85
C CYS A 79 9.82 8.84 -12.10
N PRO A 80 10.12 9.51 -13.23
CA PRO A 80 9.32 9.42 -14.47
C PRO A 80 9.27 8.03 -15.11
N ARG A 81 10.08 7.08 -14.64
CA ARG A 81 10.02 5.67 -15.07
C ARG A 81 8.79 4.93 -14.50
N LEU A 82 8.17 5.47 -13.46
CA LEU A 82 6.92 4.95 -12.92
C LEU A 82 5.74 5.49 -13.73
N SER A 83 4.91 4.59 -14.24
CA SER A 83 3.65 4.95 -14.89
C SER A 83 2.55 5.16 -13.84
N VAL A 84 1.45 5.86 -14.20
CA VAL A 84 0.32 6.09 -13.30
C VAL A 84 -0.96 5.56 -13.94
N ALA A 85 -1.77 4.82 -13.17
CA ALA A 85 -3.10 4.38 -13.59
C ALA A 85 -4.07 4.35 -12.41
N GLY A 86 -5.37 4.56 -12.70
CA GLY A 86 -6.40 4.65 -11.66
C GLY A 86 -7.19 3.35 -11.46
N ASP A 87 -7.32 2.54 -12.47
CA ASP A 87 -8.16 1.35 -12.48
C ASP A 87 -7.36 0.04 -12.62
N PRO A 88 -7.89 -1.10 -12.14
CA PRO A 88 -7.19 -2.39 -12.16
C PRO A 88 -6.80 -2.85 -13.58
N TYR A 89 -7.64 -2.59 -14.58
CA TYR A 89 -7.35 -3.00 -15.95
C TYR A 89 -6.11 -2.28 -16.50
N SER A 90 -6.07 -0.95 -16.36
CA SER A 90 -4.92 -0.13 -16.80
C SER A 90 -3.64 -0.49 -16.05
N LEU A 91 -3.73 -0.77 -14.73
CA LEU A 91 -2.59 -1.23 -13.93
C LEU A 91 -2.05 -2.56 -14.47
N THR A 92 -2.92 -3.53 -14.73
CA THR A 92 -2.55 -4.84 -15.30
C THR A 92 -1.85 -4.68 -16.65
N ARG A 93 -2.36 -3.81 -17.52
CA ARG A 93 -1.76 -3.57 -18.85
C ARG A 93 -0.34 -3.00 -18.75
N LEU A 94 -0.08 -2.10 -17.80
CA LEU A 94 1.26 -1.57 -17.57
C LEU A 94 2.22 -2.67 -17.09
N LEU A 95 1.77 -3.52 -16.15
CA LEU A 95 2.57 -4.65 -15.66
C LEU A 95 2.87 -5.68 -16.77
N GLU A 96 1.90 -6.00 -17.63
CA GLU A 96 2.09 -6.86 -18.80
C GLU A 96 3.14 -6.29 -19.77
N GLY A 97 3.24 -4.96 -19.84
CA GLY A 97 4.27 -4.23 -20.57
C GLY A 97 5.63 -4.19 -19.85
N GLY A 98 5.78 -4.84 -18.69
CA GLY A 98 7.01 -4.84 -17.90
C GLY A 98 7.27 -3.53 -17.13
N GLN A 99 6.26 -2.68 -16.98
CA GLN A 99 6.36 -1.38 -16.32
C GLN A 99 5.83 -1.45 -14.89
N SER A 100 6.47 -0.74 -13.98
CA SER A 100 5.90 -0.47 -12.66
C SER A 100 4.88 0.65 -12.73
N ALA A 101 3.79 0.51 -12.00
CA ALA A 101 2.69 1.46 -12.00
C ALA A 101 2.38 1.97 -10.59
N VAL A 102 2.22 3.28 -10.46
CA VAL A 102 1.67 3.90 -9.25
C VAL A 102 0.15 3.96 -9.39
N TRP A 103 -0.54 3.37 -8.43
CA TRP A 103 -1.99 3.48 -8.37
C TRP A 103 -2.42 4.90 -7.97
N ARG A 104 -3.35 5.44 -8.73
CA ARG A 104 -4.01 6.71 -8.46
C ARG A 104 -5.47 6.44 -8.09
N PRO A 105 -5.79 6.23 -6.81
CA PRO A 105 -7.13 5.91 -6.38
C PRO A 105 -8.12 7.04 -6.68
N ASP A 106 -9.37 6.65 -6.94
CA ASP A 106 -10.52 7.54 -7.05
C ASP A 106 -11.60 7.07 -6.08
N ALA A 107 -11.98 7.91 -5.12
CA ALA A 107 -12.98 7.60 -4.13
C ALA A 107 -14.34 7.24 -4.76
N GLY A 108 -14.70 7.91 -5.86
CA GLY A 108 -15.96 7.65 -6.58
C GLY A 108 -15.98 6.31 -7.32
N ALA A 109 -14.82 5.73 -7.61
CA ALA A 109 -14.71 4.45 -8.30
C ALA A 109 -14.61 3.25 -7.34
N MET A 110 -14.38 3.48 -6.04
CA MET A 110 -14.26 2.41 -5.04
C MET A 110 -15.61 2.08 -4.40
N MET A 111 -16.38 1.25 -5.09
CA MET A 111 -17.72 0.80 -4.67
C MET A 111 -17.63 -0.57 -3.98
N ASP A 112 -17.09 -0.61 -2.77
CA ASP A 112 -17.00 -1.84 -1.96
C ASP A 112 -17.43 -1.53 -0.52
N GLU A 113 -18.47 -2.21 -0.03
CA GLU A 113 -19.04 -2.00 1.31
C GLU A 113 -18.05 -2.32 2.45
N ARG A 114 -16.99 -3.07 2.16
CA ARG A 114 -15.92 -3.35 3.14
C ARG A 114 -15.01 -2.15 3.36
N ILE A 115 -15.00 -1.18 2.41
CA ILE A 115 -14.24 0.06 2.55
C ILE A 115 -15.09 1.07 3.31
N LYS A 116 -14.96 1.04 4.63
CA LYS A 116 -15.66 1.99 5.50
C LYS A 116 -15.07 3.39 5.33
N ALA A 117 -15.94 4.39 5.22
CA ALA A 117 -15.53 5.78 5.16
C ALA A 117 -15.13 6.27 6.55
N SER A 118 -13.96 5.91 7.00
CA SER A 118 -13.39 6.28 8.31
C SER A 118 -11.85 6.30 8.26
N TRP A 119 -11.23 6.87 9.28
CA TRP A 119 -9.78 6.83 9.46
C TRP A 119 -9.24 5.45 9.90
N ASP A 120 -10.11 4.50 10.18
CA ASP A 120 -9.74 3.11 10.45
C ASP A 120 -9.38 2.35 9.18
N VAL A 121 -9.78 2.89 8.00
CA VAL A 121 -9.37 2.43 6.66
C VAL A 121 -8.35 3.42 6.11
N THR A 122 -7.12 2.97 5.91
CA THR A 122 -6.09 3.80 5.28
C THR A 122 -5.45 3.09 4.08
N SER A 123 -4.33 3.58 3.62
CA SER A 123 -3.61 3.02 2.47
C SER A 123 -3.13 1.57 2.66
N ASP A 124 -3.03 1.05 3.89
CA ASP A 124 -2.70 -0.37 4.12
C ASP A 124 -3.88 -1.25 3.72
N SER A 125 -5.07 -0.94 4.24
CA SER A 125 -6.33 -1.59 3.87
C SER A 125 -6.64 -1.45 2.38
N LEU A 126 -6.47 -0.26 1.81
CA LEU A 126 -6.68 -0.04 0.38
C LEU A 126 -5.70 -0.80 -0.50
N ALA A 127 -4.46 -1.03 -0.04
CA ALA A 127 -3.50 -1.87 -0.74
C ALA A 127 -3.91 -3.34 -0.73
N ALA A 128 -4.45 -3.83 0.39
CA ALA A 128 -4.99 -5.20 0.48
C ALA A 128 -6.20 -5.38 -0.44
N TRP A 129 -7.11 -4.42 -0.47
CA TRP A 129 -8.25 -4.40 -1.37
C TRP A 129 -7.81 -4.38 -2.85
N LEU A 130 -6.90 -3.49 -3.23
CA LEU A 130 -6.40 -3.43 -4.61
C LEU A 130 -5.70 -4.72 -5.01
N ALA A 131 -4.94 -5.34 -4.11
CA ALA A 131 -4.29 -6.62 -4.35
C ALA A 131 -5.32 -7.72 -4.65
N GLU A 132 -6.49 -7.69 -4.02
CA GLU A 132 -7.61 -8.58 -4.33
C GLU A 132 -8.17 -8.31 -5.72
N GLN A 133 -8.42 -7.04 -6.06
CA GLN A 133 -8.94 -6.64 -7.38
C GLN A 133 -8.01 -7.05 -8.53
N LEU A 134 -6.71 -7.07 -8.28
CA LEU A 134 -5.70 -7.46 -9.26
C LEU A 134 -5.41 -8.97 -9.27
N GLY A 135 -6.00 -9.76 -8.37
CA GLY A 135 -5.65 -11.17 -8.19
C GLY A 135 -4.20 -11.37 -7.73
N ALA A 136 -3.61 -10.37 -7.08
CA ALA A 136 -2.23 -10.46 -6.59
C ALA A 136 -2.15 -11.39 -5.39
N GLU A 137 -1.21 -12.34 -5.42
CA GLU A 137 -0.97 -13.27 -4.30
C GLU A 137 -0.07 -12.68 -3.23
N ARG A 138 0.61 -11.58 -3.53
CA ARG A 138 1.65 -11.01 -2.66
C ARG A 138 1.46 -9.51 -2.45
N LEU A 139 1.51 -9.10 -1.19
CA LEU A 139 1.44 -7.72 -0.74
C LEU A 139 2.69 -7.41 0.09
N LEU A 140 3.44 -6.39 -0.31
CA LEU A 140 4.56 -5.85 0.46
C LEU A 140 4.18 -4.50 1.05
N LEU A 141 4.39 -4.32 2.35
CA LEU A 141 4.22 -3.05 3.04
C LEU A 141 5.61 -2.46 3.36
N ILE A 142 5.97 -1.37 2.69
CA ILE A 142 7.19 -0.61 2.99
C ILE A 142 6.86 0.40 4.10
N LYS A 143 7.54 0.28 5.22
CA LYS A 143 7.30 1.09 6.42
C LYS A 143 8.57 1.85 6.84
N SER A 144 8.41 3.00 7.49
CA SER A 144 9.52 3.78 8.04
C SER A 144 10.16 3.15 9.29
N THR A 145 9.48 2.19 9.90
CA THR A 145 9.96 1.41 11.05
C THR A 145 9.48 -0.03 10.92
N LEU A 146 10.22 -0.96 11.54
CA LEU A 146 9.80 -2.36 11.64
C LEU A 146 9.64 -2.74 13.12
N PRO A 147 8.64 -3.58 13.46
CA PRO A 147 8.46 -4.06 14.82
C PRO A 147 9.60 -5.03 15.18
N PRO A 148 10.00 -5.15 16.45
CA PRO A 148 10.87 -6.22 16.89
C PRO A 148 10.15 -7.58 16.82
N GLY A 149 10.88 -8.64 16.44
CA GLY A 149 10.36 -10.03 16.50
C GLY A 149 9.37 -10.41 15.41
N THR A 150 8.40 -11.26 15.76
CA THR A 150 7.38 -11.82 14.85
C THR A 150 6.32 -10.77 14.49
N CYS A 151 5.87 -10.80 13.25
CA CYS A 151 4.91 -9.81 12.73
C CYS A 151 3.49 -10.38 12.72
N HIS A 152 2.89 -10.61 13.88
CA HIS A 152 1.47 -10.97 13.95
C HIS A 152 0.60 -9.77 13.61
N ILE A 153 -0.39 -9.96 12.73
CA ILE A 153 -1.24 -8.87 12.22
C ILE A 153 -1.90 -8.08 13.35
N GLN A 154 -2.34 -8.74 14.43
CA GLN A 154 -2.94 -8.09 15.58
C GLN A 154 -1.95 -7.13 16.27
N GLN A 155 -0.71 -7.54 16.46
CA GLN A 155 0.35 -6.70 17.05
C GLN A 155 0.68 -5.50 16.15
N LEU A 156 0.59 -5.67 14.83
CA LEU A 156 0.81 -4.57 13.88
C LEU A 156 -0.30 -3.52 13.99
N VAL A 157 -1.55 -3.93 14.22
CA VAL A 157 -2.67 -3.02 14.50
C VAL A 157 -2.48 -2.31 15.84
N GLU A 158 -2.19 -3.07 16.91
CA GLU A 158 -2.00 -2.51 18.26
C GLU A 158 -0.87 -1.48 18.32
N SER A 159 0.20 -1.70 17.54
CA SER A 159 1.32 -0.75 17.42
C SER A 159 1.05 0.41 16.45
N GLY A 160 -0.09 0.41 15.76
CA GLY A 160 -0.40 1.42 14.74
C GLY A 160 0.45 1.31 13.48
N LEU A 161 1.14 0.18 13.28
CA LEU A 161 1.95 -0.03 12.08
C LEU A 161 1.08 -0.30 10.84
N VAL A 162 -0.07 -0.94 11.01
CA VAL A 162 -1.13 -1.05 10.00
C VAL A 162 -2.43 -0.50 10.58
N ASP A 163 -3.35 -0.12 9.71
CA ASP A 163 -4.64 0.42 10.12
C ASP A 163 -5.58 -0.66 10.70
N ARG A 164 -6.64 -0.22 11.37
CA ARG A 164 -7.53 -1.11 12.16
C ARG A 164 -8.35 -2.06 11.30
N GLU A 165 -8.68 -1.67 10.07
CA GLU A 165 -9.49 -2.49 9.15
C GLU A 165 -8.62 -3.42 8.29
N PHE A 166 -7.30 -3.29 8.33
CA PHE A 166 -6.37 -4.13 7.57
C PHE A 166 -6.57 -5.64 7.81
N PRO A 167 -6.80 -6.13 9.04
CA PRO A 167 -7.08 -7.55 9.27
C PRO A 167 -8.36 -8.02 8.59
N GLU A 168 -9.40 -7.18 8.52
CA GLU A 168 -10.67 -7.52 7.90
C GLU A 168 -10.53 -7.67 6.38
N LEU A 169 -9.83 -6.72 5.73
CA LEU A 169 -9.60 -6.75 4.29
C LEU A 169 -8.58 -7.83 3.85
N THR A 170 -7.90 -8.46 4.79
CA THR A 170 -6.99 -9.58 4.54
C THR A 170 -7.54 -10.93 5.01
N ARG A 171 -8.68 -10.93 5.69
CA ARG A 171 -9.31 -12.14 6.26
C ARG A 171 -9.67 -13.15 5.16
N GLY A 172 -9.32 -14.41 5.39
CA GLY A 172 -9.63 -15.50 4.47
C GLY A 172 -8.87 -15.46 3.15
N SER A 173 -7.99 -14.49 2.96
CA SER A 173 -7.13 -14.41 1.81
C SER A 173 -5.94 -15.37 1.95
N ALA A 174 -5.65 -16.13 0.89
CA ALA A 174 -4.42 -16.93 0.79
C ALA A 174 -3.18 -16.07 0.48
N ARG A 175 -3.34 -14.75 0.39
CA ARG A 175 -2.27 -13.81 0.02
C ARG A 175 -1.16 -13.78 1.06
N GLU A 176 0.06 -13.82 0.58
CA GLU A 176 1.24 -13.60 1.40
C GLU A 176 1.44 -12.10 1.64
N ILE A 177 1.59 -11.72 2.91
CA ILE A 177 1.81 -10.33 3.31
C ILE A 177 3.20 -10.23 3.91
N TRP A 178 3.94 -9.23 3.45
CA TRP A 178 5.33 -9.02 3.82
C TRP A 178 5.56 -7.58 4.29
N LEU A 179 6.55 -7.40 5.16
CA LEU A 179 7.01 -6.10 5.63
C LEU A 179 8.48 -5.90 5.24
N CYS A 180 8.81 -4.69 4.81
CA CYS A 180 10.19 -4.24 4.75
C CYS A 180 10.30 -2.80 5.28
N GLY A 181 11.50 -2.38 5.60
CA GLY A 181 11.75 -1.14 6.32
C GLY A 181 13.01 -0.40 5.86
N PRO A 182 13.51 0.53 6.67
CA PRO A 182 14.62 1.38 6.30
C PRO A 182 15.83 0.61 5.79
N GLY A 183 16.46 1.13 4.74
CA GLY A 183 17.68 0.55 4.15
C GLY A 183 17.47 -0.64 3.23
N GLN A 184 16.27 -1.27 3.21
CA GLN A 184 16.01 -2.48 2.41
C GLN A 184 15.67 -2.19 0.94
N HIS A 185 15.71 -0.93 0.50
CA HIS A 185 15.53 -0.57 -0.92
C HIS A 185 16.56 -1.25 -1.83
N ALA A 186 17.79 -1.43 -1.36
CA ALA A 186 18.84 -2.11 -2.12
C ALA A 186 18.55 -3.60 -2.37
N ASP A 187 17.78 -4.21 -1.47
CA ASP A 187 17.41 -5.64 -1.53
C ASP A 187 16.04 -5.87 -2.18
N LEU A 188 15.34 -4.82 -2.60
CA LEU A 188 13.94 -4.92 -3.04
C LEU A 188 13.76 -5.96 -4.14
N ARG A 189 14.57 -5.90 -5.21
CA ARG A 189 14.47 -6.82 -6.34
C ARG A 189 14.71 -8.27 -5.90
N ALA A 190 15.78 -8.53 -5.16
CA ALA A 190 16.07 -9.86 -4.64
C ALA A 190 14.98 -10.36 -3.66
N GLY A 191 14.42 -9.44 -2.88
CA GLY A 191 13.33 -9.73 -1.96
C GLY A 191 12.02 -10.07 -2.65
N LEU A 192 11.70 -9.46 -3.79
CA LEU A 192 10.53 -9.83 -4.59
C LEU A 192 10.67 -11.25 -5.19
N GLU A 193 11.89 -11.69 -5.48
CA GLU A 193 12.18 -13.06 -5.95
C GLU A 193 12.22 -14.08 -4.78
N HIS A 194 12.80 -13.68 -3.64
CA HIS A 194 13.05 -14.53 -2.47
C HIS A 194 12.59 -13.86 -1.17
N PRO A 195 11.27 -13.62 -0.97
CA PRO A 195 10.77 -12.79 0.13
C PRO A 195 11.16 -13.30 1.52
N ASP A 196 11.21 -14.60 1.74
CA ASP A 196 11.59 -15.19 3.02
C ASP A 196 13.01 -14.83 3.49
N ARG A 197 13.88 -14.42 2.57
CA ARG A 197 15.27 -14.08 2.89
C ARG A 197 15.45 -12.61 3.24
N PHE A 198 14.60 -11.74 2.71
CA PHE A 198 14.80 -10.30 2.76
C PHE A 198 13.70 -9.57 3.52
N PHE A 199 12.48 -10.11 3.53
CA PHE A 199 11.31 -9.46 4.11
C PHE A 199 10.81 -10.23 5.32
N ARG A 200 10.00 -9.57 6.15
CA ARG A 200 9.35 -10.20 7.30
C ARG A 200 7.94 -10.61 6.91
N ARG A 201 7.64 -11.89 7.05
CA ARG A 201 6.29 -12.39 6.80
C ARG A 201 5.33 -11.92 7.88
N VAL A 202 4.17 -11.43 7.48
CA VAL A 202 3.06 -11.13 8.38
C VAL A 202 2.27 -12.41 8.63
N ILE A 203 2.06 -12.72 9.90
CA ILE A 203 1.27 -13.89 10.31
C ILE A 203 -0.18 -13.42 10.45
N PRO A 204 -1.11 -13.97 9.63
CA PRO A 204 -2.53 -13.60 9.71
C PRO A 204 -3.14 -14.06 11.04
N MET A 205 -4.32 -13.52 11.36
CA MET A 205 -5.12 -14.05 12.47
C MET A 205 -5.47 -15.52 12.17
N SER A 206 -5.22 -16.40 13.14
CA SER A 206 -5.71 -17.76 13.05
C SER A 206 -7.24 -17.72 12.90
N ALA A 207 -7.78 -18.46 11.92
CA ALA A 207 -9.21 -18.62 11.82
C ALA A 207 -9.67 -19.30 13.14
N SER A 208 -10.33 -18.55 14.02
CA SER A 208 -11.02 -19.13 15.15
C SER A 208 -12.19 -19.92 14.57
N PHE A 209 -12.05 -21.23 14.54
CA PHE A 209 -13.19 -22.12 14.29
C PHE A 209 -14.15 -21.91 15.46
N SER A 210 -15.25 -21.21 15.21
CA SER A 210 -16.41 -21.12 16.10
C SER A 210 -17.35 -22.25 15.81
#